data_1f81648e2126b7918d1435a6d673ae15
#
_entry.id   1f81648e2126b7918d1435a6d673ae15
#
_cell.length_a   1.000
_cell.length_b   1.000
_cell.length_c   1.000
_cell.angle_alpha   90.00
_cell.angle_beta   90.00
_cell.angle_gamma   90.00
#
_symmetry.space_group_name_H-M   'P 1'
#
loop_
_entity.id
_entity.type
_entity.pdbx_description
1 polymer ?
#
loop_
_entity_poly.entity_id
_entity_poly.type
_entity_poly.pdbx_seq_one_letter_code
_entity_poly.pdbx_strand_id
1 'polypeptide(L)'
;MAGSDSNPNDRQYTNGEITVFWKPAKCIHATTCFRELIEVYNPRNRPWVNMKGASTEKIIEVTNKCPTQAITWKYNKDLDEVPQPSQDYINEETPETLHATKEKQEYSAKVSIMKNGPILVEGEFQAFDSEGNELRTMIMTSFCRCGNSLSQPFCDGTHRKVGFMDE
;
A
#
# COMPACT_ATOMS: atom_id res chain seq x y z
N MET A 1 -13.39 28.14 9.66
CA MET A 1 -13.79 26.86 10.30
C MET A 1 -13.49 25.77 9.30
N ALA A 2 -12.30 25.18 9.38
CA ALA A 2 -11.92 24.05 8.52
C ALA A 2 -12.36 22.77 9.24
N GLY A 3 -13.45 22.16 8.77
CA GLY A 3 -13.89 20.86 9.24
C GLY A 3 -12.82 19.83 8.93
N SER A 4 -12.30 19.15 9.94
CA SER A 4 -11.42 18.01 9.77
C SER A 4 -12.24 16.85 9.21
N ASP A 5 -12.19 16.65 7.88
CA ASP A 5 -12.66 15.42 7.23
C ASP A 5 -11.70 14.25 7.62
N SER A 6 -11.71 13.88 8.90
CA SER A 6 -10.99 12.70 9.36
C SER A 6 -11.86 11.47 9.07
N ASN A 7 -11.47 10.70 8.06
CA ASN A 7 -12.08 9.41 7.78
C ASN A 7 -11.67 8.44 8.92
N PRO A 8 -12.59 7.68 9.53
CA PRO A 8 -12.29 6.76 10.63
C PRO A 8 -11.28 5.66 10.24
N ASN A 9 -11.06 5.46 8.95
CA ASN A 9 -10.08 4.51 8.42
C ASN A 9 -8.69 5.14 8.18
N ASP A 10 -8.51 6.46 8.37
CA ASP A 10 -7.22 7.10 8.27
C ASP A 10 -6.30 6.59 9.39
N ARG A 11 -5.03 6.37 9.07
CA ARG A 11 -4.03 5.82 9.98
C ARG A 11 -2.79 6.71 10.04
N GLN A 12 -2.08 6.63 11.14
CA GLN A 12 -0.89 7.44 11.40
C GLN A 12 0.20 6.56 12.00
N TYR A 13 1.44 6.77 11.55
CA TYR A 13 2.61 6.02 11.98
C TYR A 13 3.76 6.99 12.23
N THR A 14 4.45 6.88 13.36
CA THR A 14 5.54 7.79 13.71
C THR A 14 6.81 7.04 14.13
N ASN A 15 7.98 7.64 13.87
CA ASN A 15 9.28 7.20 14.38
C ASN A 15 9.90 8.18 15.38
N GLY A 16 9.16 9.20 15.80
CA GLY A 16 9.64 10.26 16.69
C GLY A 16 10.15 11.52 15.94
N GLU A 17 10.55 11.41 14.68
CA GLU A 17 11.01 12.54 13.85
C GLU A 17 9.92 13.01 12.88
N ILE A 18 9.28 12.04 12.22
CA ILE A 18 8.19 12.28 11.27
C ILE A 18 6.97 11.42 11.61
N THR A 19 5.82 11.87 11.16
CA THR A 19 4.58 11.10 11.13
C THR A 19 4.13 10.90 9.68
N VAL A 20 3.91 9.65 9.32
CA VAL A 20 3.33 9.22 8.05
C VAL A 20 1.82 9.07 8.23
N PHE A 21 1.05 9.71 7.36
CA PHE A 21 -0.41 9.65 7.33
C PHE A 21 -0.85 8.78 6.16
N TRP A 22 -1.66 7.79 6.42
CA TRP A 22 -2.25 6.94 5.38
C TRP A 22 -3.75 7.12 5.30
N LYS A 23 -4.22 7.48 4.10
CA LYS A 23 -5.64 7.70 3.76
C LYS A 23 -6.09 6.62 2.79
N PRO A 24 -6.64 5.49 3.28
CA PRO A 24 -7.01 4.34 2.43
C PRO A 24 -7.98 4.72 1.30
N ALA A 25 -8.91 5.64 1.56
CA ALA A 25 -9.86 6.10 0.55
C ALA A 25 -9.23 6.76 -0.69
N LYS A 26 -7.97 7.24 -0.59
CA LYS A 26 -7.20 7.79 -1.71
C LYS A 26 -6.26 6.79 -2.36
N CYS A 27 -6.07 5.62 -1.75
CA CYS A 27 -5.13 4.63 -2.23
C CYS A 27 -5.69 3.91 -3.46
N ILE A 28 -4.94 3.95 -4.56
CA ILE A 28 -5.26 3.22 -5.81
C ILE A 28 -4.43 1.94 -5.95
N HIS A 29 -3.71 1.57 -4.88
CA HIS A 29 -2.83 0.41 -4.86
C HIS A 29 -1.78 0.41 -5.99
N ALA A 30 -1.17 1.59 -6.25
CA ALA A 30 -0.12 1.76 -7.26
C ALA A 30 1.17 0.98 -6.93
N THR A 31 1.24 0.34 -5.79
CA THR A 31 2.33 -0.51 -5.27
C THR A 31 3.69 0.16 -5.11
N THR A 32 3.87 1.41 -5.52
CA THR A 32 5.16 2.13 -5.48
C THR A 32 5.81 2.10 -4.11
N CYS A 33 5.05 2.42 -3.04
CA CYS A 33 5.57 2.43 -1.67
C CYS A 33 6.11 1.06 -1.25
N PHE A 34 5.36 0.00 -1.52
CA PHE A 34 5.72 -1.36 -1.19
C PHE A 34 6.90 -1.90 -2.05
N ARG A 35 6.92 -1.60 -3.36
CA ARG A 35 7.98 -2.09 -4.26
C ARG A 35 9.32 -1.43 -3.99
N GLU A 36 9.32 -0.16 -3.60
CA GLU A 36 10.56 0.58 -3.37
C GLU A 36 11.06 0.47 -1.94
N LEU A 37 10.18 0.20 -0.96
CA LEU A 37 10.57 0.16 0.46
C LEU A 37 9.71 -0.82 1.26
N ILE A 38 9.89 -2.12 0.99
CA ILE A 38 9.11 -3.19 1.64
C ILE A 38 9.39 -3.30 3.15
N GLU A 39 10.57 -2.91 3.58
CA GLU A 39 10.97 -2.94 4.98
C GLU A 39 10.11 -2.01 5.84
N VAL A 40 9.55 -0.97 5.20
CA VAL A 40 8.64 0.01 5.82
C VAL A 40 7.19 -0.28 5.43
N TYR A 41 6.90 -0.39 4.12
CA TYR A 41 5.54 -0.52 3.61
C TYR A 41 5.24 -1.97 3.22
N ASN A 42 4.86 -2.80 4.19
CA ASN A 42 4.58 -4.21 3.94
C ASN A 42 3.13 -4.57 4.29
N PRO A 43 2.25 -4.73 3.29
CA PRO A 43 0.83 -5.02 3.52
C PRO A 43 0.57 -6.43 4.09
N ARG A 44 1.59 -7.29 4.13
CA ARG A 44 1.52 -8.61 4.79
C ARG A 44 1.71 -8.50 6.30
N ASN A 45 2.25 -7.37 6.78
CA ASN A 45 2.52 -7.14 8.19
C ASN A 45 1.35 -6.38 8.85
N ARG A 46 1.30 -6.48 10.17
CA ARG A 46 0.43 -5.65 11.01
C ARG A 46 1.26 -5.08 12.16
N PRO A 47 1.41 -3.76 12.24
CA PRO A 47 0.98 -2.75 11.27
C PRO A 47 1.70 -2.91 9.93
N TRP A 48 1.03 -2.51 8.82
CA TRP A 48 1.60 -2.62 7.48
C TRP A 48 2.69 -1.56 7.19
N VAL A 49 2.78 -0.52 8.01
CA VAL A 49 3.84 0.49 7.99
C VAL A 49 4.74 0.32 9.21
N ASN A 50 5.98 -0.07 8.96
CA ASN A 50 7.02 -0.21 9.97
C ASN A 50 7.98 0.99 9.88
N MET A 51 7.78 1.99 10.73
CA MET A 51 8.59 3.21 10.74
C MET A 51 10.05 3.01 11.16
N LYS A 52 10.42 1.80 11.62
CA LYS A 52 11.80 1.43 11.98
C LYS A 52 12.53 0.67 10.85
N GLY A 53 11.85 0.41 9.73
CA GLY A 53 12.38 -0.40 8.62
C GLY A 53 13.41 0.33 7.75
N ALA A 54 13.53 1.65 7.84
CA ALA A 54 14.48 2.44 7.08
C ALA A 54 14.76 3.80 7.76
N SER A 55 15.72 4.56 7.20
CA SER A 55 15.98 5.93 7.67
C SER A 55 14.83 6.87 7.33
N THR A 56 14.70 7.95 8.09
CA THR A 56 13.66 8.98 7.91
C THR A 56 13.68 9.55 6.49
N GLU A 57 14.86 9.83 5.93
CA GLU A 57 15.04 10.38 4.59
C GLU A 57 14.52 9.41 3.52
N LYS A 58 14.79 8.10 3.69
CA LYS A 58 14.33 7.08 2.74
C LYS A 58 12.82 6.90 2.78
N ILE A 59 12.23 6.97 3.96
CA ILE A 59 10.77 6.96 4.14
C ILE A 59 10.14 8.16 3.43
N ILE A 60 10.70 9.36 3.61
CA ILE A 60 10.26 10.60 2.97
C ILE A 60 10.33 10.48 1.44
N GLU A 61 11.48 10.04 0.92
CA GLU A 61 11.69 9.85 -0.53
C GLU A 61 10.58 9.00 -1.16
N VAL A 62 10.34 7.81 -0.57
CA VAL A 62 9.37 6.86 -1.11
C VAL A 62 7.92 7.33 -0.90
N THR A 63 7.63 7.95 0.24
CA THR A 63 6.30 8.54 0.51
C THR A 63 5.93 9.59 -0.53
N ASN A 64 6.87 10.44 -0.94
CA ASN A 64 6.66 11.49 -1.93
C ASN A 64 6.34 10.95 -3.34
N LYS A 65 6.65 9.69 -3.62
CA LYS A 65 6.35 9.03 -4.90
C LYS A 65 4.90 8.51 -4.99
N CYS A 66 4.10 8.67 -3.93
CA CYS A 66 2.71 8.23 -3.95
C CYS A 66 1.89 9.08 -4.94
N PRO A 67 1.35 8.49 -6.04
CA PRO A 67 0.73 9.25 -7.12
C PRO A 67 -0.59 9.93 -6.72
N THR A 68 -1.24 9.45 -5.65
CA THR A 68 -2.53 9.97 -5.17
C THR A 68 -2.42 10.70 -3.84
N GLN A 69 -1.21 10.80 -3.29
CA GLN A 69 -1.01 11.32 -1.93
C GLN A 69 -1.88 10.59 -0.88
N ALA A 70 -2.14 9.30 -1.11
CA ALA A 70 -2.78 8.44 -0.13
C ALA A 70 -1.87 8.21 1.08
N ILE A 71 -0.55 8.30 0.88
CA ILE A 71 0.46 8.36 1.93
C ILE A 71 1.12 9.73 1.84
N THR A 72 1.17 10.43 2.96
CA THR A 72 1.83 11.73 3.14
C THR A 72 2.63 11.72 4.43
N TRP A 73 3.46 12.71 4.65
CA TRP A 73 4.26 12.81 5.87
C TRP A 73 4.37 14.26 6.35
N LYS A 74 4.69 14.45 7.63
CA LYS A 74 5.08 15.72 8.23
C LYS A 74 6.15 15.50 9.29
N TYR A 75 7.01 16.50 9.51
CA TYR A 75 7.86 16.51 10.69
C TYR A 75 7.03 16.67 11.96
N ASN A 76 7.39 15.93 13.02
CA ASN A 76 6.66 16.01 14.28
C ASN A 76 6.77 17.41 14.93
N LYS A 77 7.87 18.12 14.70
CA LYS A 77 8.06 19.51 15.13
C LYS A 77 7.10 20.51 14.48
N ASP A 78 6.50 20.14 13.34
CA ASP A 78 5.57 20.96 12.55
C ASP A 78 4.10 20.57 12.81
N LEU A 79 3.88 19.69 13.79
CA LEU A 79 2.55 19.25 14.24
C LEU A 79 2.24 19.91 15.58
N ASP A 80 1.04 20.50 15.73
CA ASP A 80 0.58 21.07 16.99
C ASP A 80 0.47 20.03 18.11
N GLU A 81 0.09 18.80 17.74
CA GLU A 81 0.12 17.60 18.58
C GLU A 81 0.74 16.44 17.79
N VAL A 82 1.70 15.73 18.39
CA VAL A 82 2.21 14.50 17.78
C VAL A 82 1.15 13.43 17.96
N PRO A 83 0.54 12.93 16.87
CA PRO A 83 -0.52 11.95 16.98
C PRO A 83 -0.02 10.66 17.62
N GLN A 84 -0.77 10.11 18.57
CA GLN A 84 -0.55 8.77 19.06
C GLN A 84 -0.69 7.78 17.90
N PRO A 85 0.19 6.76 17.78
CA PRO A 85 0.00 5.70 16.78
C PRO A 85 -1.40 5.11 16.92
N SER A 86 -2.08 4.91 15.79
CA SER A 86 -3.43 4.33 15.79
C SER A 86 -3.43 3.03 16.59
N GLN A 87 -4.28 2.91 17.59
CA GLN A 87 -4.27 1.82 18.58
C GLN A 87 -4.71 0.44 18.03
N ASP A 88 -4.98 0.34 16.74
CA ASP A 88 -5.55 -0.87 16.11
C ASP A 88 -4.57 -2.06 16.00
N TYR A 89 -3.37 -1.97 16.60
CA TYR A 89 -2.31 -2.94 16.38
C TYR A 89 -1.54 -3.37 17.65
N ILE A 90 -2.19 -3.34 18.81
CA ILE A 90 -1.64 -4.01 19.99
C ILE A 90 -2.36 -5.35 20.12
N ASN A 91 -2.10 -6.26 19.21
CA ASN A 91 -2.14 -7.67 19.47
C ASN A 91 -0.70 -8.16 19.38
N GLU A 92 -0.10 -8.30 20.56
CA GLU A 92 1.14 -9.05 20.75
C GLU A 92 0.87 -10.51 20.42
N GLU A 93 1.05 -10.88 19.15
CA GLU A 93 1.36 -12.25 18.78
C GLU A 93 2.62 -12.22 17.94
N THR A 94 3.68 -12.72 18.56
CA THR A 94 5.01 -12.94 18.00
C THR A 94 4.95 -13.79 16.74
N PRO A 95 5.75 -13.46 15.70
CA PRO A 95 5.82 -14.25 14.48
C PRO A 95 6.77 -15.44 14.63
N GLU A 96 6.40 -16.40 15.43
CA GLU A 96 6.97 -17.75 15.41
C GLU A 96 5.82 -18.73 15.19
N THR A 97 5.56 -19.03 13.95
CA THR A 97 5.01 -20.28 13.41
C THR A 97 4.26 -20.05 12.10
N LEU A 98 4.98 -19.79 11.03
CA LEU A 98 4.45 -19.98 9.66
C LEU A 98 5.50 -20.58 8.73
N HIS A 99 6.15 -21.66 9.20
CA HIS A 99 6.81 -22.63 8.35
C HIS A 99 6.39 -24.01 8.83
N ALA A 100 5.31 -24.52 8.32
CA ALA A 100 5.09 -25.95 8.06
C ALA A 100 3.65 -26.18 7.60
N THR A 101 3.59 -26.97 6.56
CA THR A 101 2.46 -27.67 5.93
C THR A 101 1.94 -27.01 4.68
N LYS A 102 2.49 -27.51 3.55
CA LYS A 102 1.83 -27.47 2.24
C LYS A 102 0.59 -28.37 2.27
N GLU A 103 -0.45 -27.93 2.92
CA GLU A 103 -1.79 -28.41 2.61
C GLU A 103 -2.32 -27.56 1.47
N LYS A 104 -2.98 -28.22 0.52
CA LYS A 104 -3.56 -27.69 -0.69
C LYS A 104 -4.49 -26.52 -0.32
N GLN A 105 -3.93 -25.31 -0.26
CA GLN A 105 -4.68 -24.10 0.03
C GLN A 105 -5.55 -23.81 -1.19
N GLU A 106 -6.85 -23.83 -0.98
CA GLU A 106 -7.84 -23.43 -1.96
C GLU A 106 -7.68 -21.91 -2.14
N TYR A 107 -7.04 -21.50 -3.22
CA TYR A 107 -6.81 -20.07 -3.52
C TYR A 107 -8.17 -19.41 -3.77
N SER A 108 -8.56 -18.56 -2.85
CA SER A 108 -9.76 -17.74 -3.00
C SER A 108 -9.34 -16.32 -3.38
N ALA A 109 -9.28 -16.04 -4.67
CA ALA A 109 -9.02 -14.72 -5.17
C ALA A 109 -10.30 -14.07 -5.70
N LYS A 110 -10.53 -12.81 -5.32
CA LYS A 110 -11.59 -11.97 -5.86
C LYS A 110 -10.99 -11.01 -6.88
N VAL A 111 -11.54 -11.01 -8.09
CA VAL A 111 -11.14 -10.08 -9.16
C VAL A 111 -12.24 -9.03 -9.34
N SER A 112 -11.86 -7.75 -9.28
CA SER A 112 -12.76 -6.61 -9.46
C SER A 112 -12.23 -5.69 -10.54
N ILE A 113 -13.10 -5.27 -11.46
CA ILE A 113 -12.76 -4.29 -12.49
C ILE A 113 -13.18 -2.91 -11.95
N MET A 114 -12.21 -2.02 -11.78
CA MET A 114 -12.48 -0.67 -11.32
C MET A 114 -13.00 0.19 -12.48
N LYS A 115 -14.08 0.91 -12.25
CA LYS A 115 -14.58 1.87 -13.26
C LYS A 115 -13.50 2.89 -13.60
N ASN A 116 -13.19 3.02 -14.91
CA ASN A 116 -12.14 3.90 -15.43
C ASN A 116 -10.76 3.66 -14.78
N GLY A 117 -10.47 2.43 -14.36
CA GLY A 117 -9.31 2.11 -13.56
C GLY A 117 -8.74 0.71 -13.83
N PRO A 118 -7.90 0.22 -12.92
CA PRO A 118 -7.22 -1.06 -13.05
C PRO A 118 -8.15 -2.26 -12.82
N ILE A 119 -7.59 -3.45 -13.05
CA ILE A 119 -8.11 -4.70 -12.53
C ILE A 119 -7.51 -4.88 -11.13
N LEU A 120 -8.35 -5.04 -10.13
CA LEU A 120 -7.96 -5.31 -8.75
C LEU A 120 -8.13 -6.80 -8.46
N VAL A 121 -7.08 -7.44 -7.94
CA VAL A 121 -7.11 -8.82 -7.47
C VAL A 121 -6.84 -8.81 -5.98
N GLU A 122 -7.78 -9.36 -5.20
CA GLU A 122 -7.76 -9.46 -3.75
C GLU A 122 -7.72 -10.94 -3.35
N GLY A 123 -6.93 -11.28 -2.34
CA GLY A 123 -6.78 -12.64 -1.83
C GLY A 123 -5.41 -13.23 -2.10
N GLU A 124 -5.27 -14.54 -1.87
CA GLU A 124 -4.02 -15.26 -2.12
C GLU A 124 -4.00 -15.79 -3.56
N PHE A 125 -3.03 -15.33 -4.34
CA PHE A 125 -2.84 -15.76 -5.73
C PHE A 125 -1.38 -15.63 -6.12
N GLN A 126 -1.00 -16.34 -7.17
CA GLN A 126 0.28 -16.20 -7.85
C GLN A 126 0.06 -15.62 -9.25
N ALA A 127 0.97 -14.76 -9.67
CA ALA A 127 0.98 -14.25 -11.04
C ALA A 127 2.35 -14.52 -11.65
N PHE A 128 2.38 -14.84 -12.93
CA PHE A 128 3.59 -15.13 -13.68
C PHE A 128 3.65 -14.23 -14.91
N ASP A 129 4.86 -13.90 -15.35
CA ASP A 129 5.07 -13.24 -16.62
C ASP A 129 4.97 -14.24 -17.79
N SER A 130 5.17 -13.76 -19.02
CA SER A 130 5.13 -14.58 -20.24
C SER A 130 6.26 -15.62 -20.33
N GLU A 131 7.30 -15.47 -19.53
CA GLU A 131 8.45 -16.38 -19.46
C GLU A 131 8.32 -17.41 -18.34
N GLY A 132 7.24 -17.29 -17.50
CA GLY A 132 6.97 -18.17 -16.38
C GLY A 132 7.67 -17.75 -15.09
N ASN A 133 8.27 -16.57 -15.02
CA ASN A 133 8.84 -16.06 -13.78
C ASN A 133 7.73 -15.52 -12.86
N GLU A 134 7.81 -15.86 -11.58
CA GLU A 134 6.82 -15.40 -10.62
C GLU A 134 6.91 -13.88 -10.40
N LEU A 135 5.80 -13.20 -10.61
CA LEU A 135 5.66 -11.78 -10.32
C LEU A 135 5.37 -11.58 -8.82
N ARG A 136 6.01 -10.58 -8.23
CA ARG A 136 5.78 -10.23 -6.83
C ARG A 136 4.39 -9.63 -6.66
N THR A 137 3.47 -10.42 -6.09
CA THR A 137 2.10 -10.03 -5.81
C THR A 137 1.87 -9.78 -4.32
N MET A 138 0.75 -9.15 -4.01
CA MET A 138 0.28 -8.85 -2.67
C MET A 138 -1.14 -9.41 -2.51
N ILE A 139 -1.63 -9.50 -1.26
CA ILE A 139 -3.04 -9.85 -0.97
C ILE A 139 -4.01 -8.96 -1.74
N MET A 140 -3.59 -7.74 -2.08
CA MET A 140 -4.33 -6.83 -2.96
C MET A 140 -3.37 -6.28 -4.01
N THR A 141 -3.56 -6.64 -5.25
CA THR A 141 -2.70 -6.25 -6.38
C THR A 141 -3.54 -5.63 -7.49
N SER A 142 -3.07 -4.51 -8.02
CA SER A 142 -3.72 -3.80 -9.13
C SER A 142 -2.95 -4.01 -10.42
N PHE A 143 -3.60 -4.58 -11.43
CA PHE A 143 -3.04 -4.76 -12.77
C PHE A 143 -3.46 -3.63 -13.71
N CYS A 144 -2.54 -3.21 -14.56
CA CYS A 144 -2.79 -2.17 -15.54
C CYS A 144 -3.83 -2.61 -16.56
N ARG A 145 -4.81 -1.74 -16.86
CA ARG A 145 -5.82 -1.95 -17.90
C ARG A 145 -5.75 -0.90 -19.00
N CYS A 146 -5.19 0.27 -18.70
CA CYS A 146 -5.08 1.37 -19.69
C CYS A 146 -3.91 1.22 -20.66
N GLY A 147 -3.01 0.25 -20.45
CA GLY A 147 -1.84 0.03 -21.28
C GLY A 147 -0.69 1.05 -21.13
N ASN A 148 -0.88 2.10 -20.33
CA ASN A 148 0.06 3.22 -20.20
C ASN A 148 0.84 3.26 -18.89
N SER A 149 0.76 2.22 -18.08
CA SER A 149 1.56 2.12 -16.84
C SER A 149 3.05 1.96 -17.18
N LEU A 150 3.91 2.70 -16.50
CA LEU A 150 5.36 2.55 -16.55
C LEU A 150 5.86 1.36 -15.72
N SER A 151 4.97 0.73 -14.94
CA SER A 151 5.26 -0.40 -14.05
C SER A 151 4.50 -1.66 -14.47
N GLN A 152 4.26 -1.86 -15.76
CA GLN A 152 3.55 -3.04 -16.24
C GLN A 152 4.17 -4.34 -15.70
N PRO A 153 3.32 -5.34 -15.38
CA PRO A 153 1.87 -5.41 -15.58
C PRO A 153 1.04 -4.69 -14.49
N PHE A 154 1.68 -4.06 -13.50
CA PHE A 154 1.01 -3.42 -12.39
C PHE A 154 0.52 -2.01 -12.73
N CYS A 155 -0.53 -1.56 -12.04
CA CYS A 155 -1.05 -0.21 -12.17
C CYS A 155 -0.24 0.79 -11.32
N ASP A 156 0.22 1.87 -11.93
CA ASP A 156 0.91 2.99 -11.28
C ASP A 156 0.06 4.26 -11.18
N GLY A 157 -1.22 4.19 -11.55
CA GLY A 157 -2.14 5.32 -11.53
C GLY A 157 -2.15 6.16 -12.82
N THR A 158 -1.33 5.83 -13.80
CA THR A 158 -1.24 6.58 -15.09
C THR A 158 -2.58 6.63 -15.83
N HIS A 159 -3.47 5.64 -15.64
CA HIS A 159 -4.83 5.66 -16.22
C HIS A 159 -5.59 6.97 -15.94
N ARG A 160 -5.37 7.62 -14.81
CA ARG A 160 -5.99 8.91 -14.47
C ARG A 160 -5.40 10.06 -15.29
N LYS A 161 -4.07 10.03 -15.54
CA LYS A 161 -3.37 11.08 -16.29
C LYS A 161 -3.71 11.04 -17.77
N VAL A 162 -3.90 9.82 -18.32
CA VAL A 162 -4.24 9.62 -19.74
C VAL A 162 -5.74 9.68 -20.00
N GLY A 163 -6.56 9.91 -18.96
CA GLY A 163 -8.02 10.00 -19.11
C GLY A 163 -8.67 8.68 -19.55
N PHE A 164 -8.15 7.54 -19.08
CA PHE A 164 -8.69 6.23 -19.41
C PHE A 164 -10.14 6.11 -18.92
N MET A 165 -11.05 5.80 -19.84
CA MET A 165 -12.48 5.62 -19.59
C MET A 165 -12.92 4.24 -20.06
N ASP A 166 -13.85 3.64 -19.31
CA ASP A 166 -14.58 2.46 -19.76
C ASP A 166 -15.59 2.85 -20.86
N GLU A 167 -15.68 2.05 -21.90
CA GLU A 167 -16.73 2.16 -22.90
C GLU A 167 -18.09 1.76 -22.31
#